data_8edc04dfbbbdd372f0c5b89efaacb587
#
_entry.id   8edc04dfbbbdd372f0c5b89efaacb587
#
_cell.length_a   1.000
_cell.length_b   1.000
_cell.length_c   1.000
_cell.angle_alpha   90.00
_cell.angle_beta   90.00
_cell.angle_gamma   90.00
#
_symmetry.space_group_name_H-M   'P 1'
#
loop_
_entity.id
_entity.type
_entity.pdbx_description
1 polymer ?
#
loop_
_entity_poly.entity_id
_entity_poly.type
_entity_poly.pdbx_seq_one_letter_code
_entity_poly.pdbx_strand_id
1 'polypeptide(L)'
;MKKILLCASLLAVFAAGFAGCSQRREWNREERKAMRDALRSYRQMIYLDDLTDSEFVLFSDGVAGELENAYPVYTTFIQMPGVNDTVDMFVVTTIVEELDADAHNMRHIFPYDYLVGQGVLPAGLDRSQQKAFYTCLAGKVNATYSTMEQF
;
A
#
# COMPACT_ATOMS: atom_id res chain seq x y z
N MET A 1 57.28 11.39 -12.52
CA MET A 1 56.58 10.28 -13.16
C MET A 1 55.91 9.29 -12.20
N LYS A 2 56.32 9.17 -10.91
CA LYS A 2 55.68 8.26 -9.92
C LYS A 2 54.29 8.72 -9.38
N LYS A 3 53.97 10.01 -9.44
CA LYS A 3 52.71 10.56 -8.94
C LYS A 3 51.50 10.41 -9.90
N ILE A 4 51.74 10.21 -11.17
CA ILE A 4 50.68 10.04 -12.19
C ILE A 4 50.15 8.61 -12.19
N LEU A 5 50.96 7.62 -11.88
CA LEU A 5 50.57 6.22 -11.77
C LEU A 5 49.64 5.93 -10.58
N LEU A 6 49.78 6.72 -9.48
CA LEU A 6 48.94 6.53 -8.28
C LEU A 6 47.51 7.06 -8.48
N CYS A 7 47.34 8.10 -9.28
CA CYS A 7 45.98 8.62 -9.61
C CYS A 7 45.19 7.71 -10.58
N ALA A 8 45.91 7.04 -11.47
CA ALA A 8 45.26 6.13 -12.41
C ALA A 8 44.72 4.84 -11.77
N SER A 9 45.42 4.35 -10.72
CA SER A 9 44.97 3.18 -9.95
C SER A 9 43.81 3.48 -9.01
N LEU A 10 43.70 4.71 -8.47
CA LEU A 10 42.55 5.12 -7.68
C LEU A 10 41.29 5.31 -8.50
N LEU A 11 41.39 5.82 -9.73
CA LEU A 11 40.25 5.97 -10.63
C LEU A 11 39.70 4.62 -11.12
N ALA A 12 40.56 3.60 -11.27
CA ALA A 12 40.09 2.26 -11.65
C ALA A 12 39.31 1.55 -10.54
N VAL A 13 39.62 1.82 -9.28
CA VAL A 13 38.88 1.24 -8.12
C VAL A 13 37.51 1.90 -7.95
N PHE A 14 37.38 3.21 -8.26
CA PHE A 14 36.08 3.90 -8.21
C PHE A 14 35.15 3.47 -9.36
N ALA A 15 35.67 3.15 -10.53
CA ALA A 15 34.86 2.70 -11.65
C ALA A 15 34.29 1.27 -11.44
N ALA A 16 34.95 0.42 -10.68
CA ALA A 16 34.46 -0.93 -10.35
C ALA A 16 33.42 -0.94 -9.22
N GLY A 17 33.33 0.11 -8.41
CA GLY A 17 32.38 0.22 -7.29
C GLY A 17 30.98 0.67 -7.71
N PHE A 18 30.80 1.27 -8.89
CA PHE A 18 29.49 1.73 -9.36
C PHE A 18 28.76 0.74 -10.30
N ALA A 19 29.39 -0.35 -10.69
CA ALA A 19 28.77 -1.38 -11.54
C ALA A 19 27.91 -2.40 -10.74
N GLY A 20 27.77 -2.23 -9.41
CA GLY A 20 27.17 -3.21 -8.51
C GLY A 20 25.79 -2.92 -7.95
N CYS A 21 25.12 -1.82 -8.33
CA CYS A 21 23.82 -1.46 -7.75
C CYS A 21 22.75 -1.08 -8.77
N SER A 22 22.69 -1.71 -9.91
CA SER A 22 21.40 -1.87 -10.57
C SER A 22 20.82 -3.20 -10.05
N GLN A 23 20.07 -3.17 -8.93
CA GLN A 23 19.14 -4.26 -8.64
C GLN A 23 18.30 -4.42 -9.91
N ARG A 24 18.61 -5.46 -10.68
CA ARG A 24 17.76 -5.84 -11.80
C ARG A 24 16.40 -6.09 -11.20
N ARG A 25 15.39 -5.33 -11.64
CA ARG A 25 14.01 -5.70 -11.46
C ARG A 25 13.87 -7.11 -12.05
N GLU A 26 13.63 -8.09 -11.19
CA GLU A 26 13.65 -9.47 -11.62
C GLU A 26 12.26 -9.96 -12.04
N TRP A 27 11.20 -9.16 -11.77
CA TRP A 27 9.85 -9.48 -12.23
C TRP A 27 9.69 -9.11 -13.71
N ASN A 28 9.48 -10.10 -14.56
CA ASN A 28 9.15 -9.87 -15.94
C ASN A 28 7.68 -9.44 -16.12
N ARG A 29 7.30 -9.10 -17.36
CA ARG A 29 5.96 -8.63 -17.68
C ARG A 29 4.85 -9.63 -17.31
N GLU A 30 5.10 -10.92 -17.51
CA GLU A 30 4.13 -11.99 -17.23
C GLU A 30 3.97 -12.18 -15.71
N GLU A 31 5.04 -12.08 -14.95
CA GLU A 31 5.04 -12.18 -13.49
C GLU A 31 4.28 -11.01 -12.85
N ARG A 32 4.51 -9.79 -13.34
CA ARG A 32 3.71 -8.62 -12.89
C ARG A 32 2.24 -8.76 -13.28
N LYS A 33 1.96 -9.29 -14.48
CA LYS A 33 0.58 -9.57 -14.88
C LYS A 33 -0.06 -10.62 -13.97
N ALA A 34 0.65 -11.68 -13.65
CA ALA A 34 0.16 -12.74 -12.76
C ALA A 34 -0.17 -12.17 -11.35
N MET A 35 0.68 -11.29 -10.82
CA MET A 35 0.40 -10.61 -9.55
C MET A 35 -0.85 -9.73 -9.62
N ARG A 36 -0.98 -8.88 -10.65
CA ARG A 36 -2.21 -8.07 -10.84
C ARG A 36 -3.47 -8.92 -10.98
N ASP A 37 -3.38 -10.05 -11.68
CA ASP A 37 -4.52 -10.96 -11.81
C ASP A 37 -4.88 -11.60 -10.45
N ALA A 38 -3.90 -11.91 -9.61
CA ALA A 38 -4.12 -12.39 -8.25
C ALA A 38 -4.76 -11.30 -7.36
N LEU A 39 -4.37 -10.05 -7.50
CA LEU A 39 -4.92 -8.92 -6.76
C LEU A 39 -6.40 -8.64 -7.09
N ARG A 40 -6.96 -9.18 -8.16
CA ARG A 40 -8.39 -9.04 -8.48
C ARG A 40 -9.32 -9.63 -7.41
N SER A 41 -8.85 -10.58 -6.62
CA SER A 41 -9.60 -11.13 -5.49
C SER A 41 -9.92 -10.09 -4.41
N TYR A 42 -9.13 -9.03 -4.32
CA TYR A 42 -9.31 -7.93 -3.37
C TYR A 42 -10.32 -6.87 -3.83
N ARG A 43 -10.79 -6.94 -5.09
CA ARG A 43 -11.71 -5.96 -5.69
C ARG A 43 -12.98 -5.70 -4.87
N GLN A 44 -13.39 -6.65 -4.05
CA GLN A 44 -14.59 -6.54 -3.21
C GLN A 44 -14.31 -5.99 -1.80
N MET A 45 -13.06 -5.67 -1.51
CA MET A 45 -12.73 -5.02 -0.24
C MET A 45 -13.25 -3.58 -0.22
N ILE A 46 -13.60 -3.12 0.97
CA ILE A 46 -13.92 -1.72 1.25
C ILE A 46 -12.85 -0.82 0.62
N TYR A 47 -13.24 0.29 0.03
CA TYR A 47 -12.42 1.21 -0.73
C TYR A 47 -12.14 0.72 -2.17
N LEU A 48 -11.77 -0.54 -2.37
CA LEU A 48 -11.43 -1.05 -3.70
C LEU A 48 -12.67 -1.34 -4.57
N ASP A 49 -13.82 -1.58 -3.96
CA ASP A 49 -15.09 -1.79 -4.64
C ASP A 49 -15.66 -0.50 -5.27
N ASP A 50 -15.30 0.67 -4.73
CA ASP A 50 -15.70 1.97 -5.27
C ASP A 50 -14.79 2.46 -6.42
N LEU A 51 -13.60 1.86 -6.61
CA LEU A 51 -12.67 2.25 -7.67
C LEU A 51 -13.23 1.89 -9.06
N THR A 52 -13.00 2.73 -10.03
CA THR A 52 -13.18 2.37 -11.45
C THR A 52 -12.18 1.28 -11.86
N ASP A 53 -12.39 0.61 -12.99
CA ASP A 53 -11.45 -0.39 -13.48
C ASP A 53 -10.05 0.19 -13.73
N SER A 54 -9.97 1.44 -14.18
CA SER A 54 -8.69 2.13 -14.43
C SER A 54 -7.95 2.43 -13.12
N GLU A 55 -8.66 2.89 -12.10
CA GLU A 55 -8.09 3.17 -10.78
C GLU A 55 -7.65 1.88 -10.09
N PHE A 56 -8.43 0.81 -10.18
CA PHE A 56 -8.03 -0.48 -9.65
C PHE A 56 -6.79 -1.06 -10.34
N VAL A 57 -6.62 -0.82 -11.65
CA VAL A 57 -5.38 -1.20 -12.36
C VAL A 57 -4.19 -0.42 -11.81
N LEU A 58 -4.33 0.90 -11.59
CA LEU A 58 -3.26 1.73 -11.01
C LEU A 58 -2.91 1.28 -9.59
N PHE A 59 -3.92 1.03 -8.75
CA PHE A 59 -3.74 0.46 -7.41
C PHE A 59 -2.98 -0.87 -7.47
N SER A 60 -3.41 -1.80 -8.33
CA SER A 60 -2.78 -3.10 -8.48
C SER A 60 -1.34 -3.01 -8.99
N ASP A 61 -1.04 -2.06 -9.88
CA ASP A 61 0.31 -1.79 -10.36
C ASP A 61 1.19 -1.21 -9.23
N GLY A 62 0.63 -0.37 -8.37
CA GLY A 62 1.30 0.16 -7.18
C GLY A 62 1.71 -0.96 -6.22
N VAL A 63 0.74 -1.77 -5.78
CA VAL A 63 0.99 -2.91 -4.88
C VAL A 63 2.01 -3.90 -5.48
N ALA A 64 1.88 -4.23 -6.77
CA ALA A 64 2.83 -5.11 -7.45
C ALA A 64 4.24 -4.50 -7.50
N GLY A 65 4.35 -3.17 -7.67
CA GLY A 65 5.61 -2.44 -7.64
C GLY A 65 6.29 -2.48 -6.27
N GLU A 66 5.54 -2.27 -5.19
CA GLU A 66 6.05 -2.36 -3.82
C GLU A 66 6.49 -3.78 -3.47
N LEU A 67 5.70 -4.79 -3.84
CA LEU A 67 6.08 -6.20 -3.68
C LEU A 67 7.36 -6.53 -4.46
N GLU A 68 7.51 -6.05 -5.69
CA GLU A 68 8.72 -6.23 -6.49
C GLU A 68 9.94 -5.55 -5.84
N ASN A 69 9.77 -4.36 -5.27
CA ASN A 69 10.83 -3.66 -4.57
C ASN A 69 11.29 -4.42 -3.32
N ALA A 70 10.34 -4.95 -2.55
CA ALA A 70 10.63 -5.71 -1.34
C ALA A 70 11.15 -7.13 -1.64
N TYR A 71 10.66 -7.74 -2.70
CA TYR A 71 10.95 -9.12 -3.10
C TYR A 71 11.33 -9.20 -4.58
N PRO A 72 12.56 -8.84 -4.96
CA PRO A 72 12.95 -8.71 -6.37
C PRO A 72 12.96 -10.02 -7.14
N VAL A 73 13.00 -11.19 -6.48
CA VAL A 73 12.98 -12.52 -7.12
C VAL A 73 11.58 -13.12 -7.03
N TYR A 74 10.79 -13.01 -8.09
CA TYR A 74 9.38 -13.44 -8.13
C TYR A 74 9.20 -14.91 -7.73
N THR A 75 10.00 -15.82 -8.28
CA THR A 75 9.89 -17.27 -8.00
C THR A 75 10.16 -17.61 -6.54
N THR A 76 11.06 -16.89 -5.89
CA THR A 76 11.32 -17.02 -4.45
C THR A 76 10.16 -16.47 -3.63
N PHE A 77 9.63 -15.32 -4.03
CA PHE A 77 8.51 -14.66 -3.36
C PHE A 77 7.27 -15.55 -3.33
N ILE A 78 6.82 -16.07 -4.48
CA ILE A 78 5.60 -16.90 -4.54
C ILE A 78 5.70 -18.24 -3.83
N GLN A 79 6.93 -18.70 -3.53
CA GLN A 79 7.18 -19.97 -2.83
C GLN A 79 7.41 -19.78 -1.32
N MET A 80 7.49 -18.54 -0.84
CA MET A 80 7.76 -18.31 0.58
C MET A 80 6.53 -18.67 1.44
N PRO A 81 6.75 -19.24 2.64
CA PRO A 81 5.68 -19.42 3.61
C PRO A 81 5.01 -18.07 3.96
N GLY A 82 3.68 -18.04 4.02
CA GLY A 82 2.93 -16.82 4.36
C GLY A 82 2.89 -15.76 3.25
N VAL A 83 3.11 -16.14 1.99
CA VAL A 83 3.05 -15.20 0.86
C VAL A 83 1.71 -14.47 0.79
N ASN A 84 0.60 -15.15 1.07
CA ASN A 84 -0.71 -14.52 1.08
C ASN A 84 -0.82 -13.45 2.17
N ASP A 85 -0.36 -13.75 3.39
CA ASP A 85 -0.36 -12.77 4.50
C ASP A 85 0.51 -11.55 4.16
N THR A 86 1.61 -11.77 3.42
CA THR A 86 2.46 -10.68 2.92
C THR A 86 1.73 -9.84 1.88
N VAL A 87 1.06 -10.47 0.93
CA VAL A 87 0.26 -9.73 -0.07
C VAL A 87 -0.88 -8.97 0.61
N ASP A 88 -1.60 -9.60 1.54
CA ASP A 88 -2.65 -8.95 2.34
C ASP A 88 -2.13 -7.70 3.05
N MET A 89 -0.95 -7.81 3.68
CA MET A 89 -0.31 -6.68 4.36
C MET A 89 -0.03 -5.52 3.40
N PHE A 90 0.57 -5.78 2.22
CA PHE A 90 0.85 -4.74 1.23
C PHE A 90 -0.44 -4.10 0.69
N VAL A 91 -1.47 -4.90 0.42
CA VAL A 91 -2.78 -4.39 -0.02
C VAL A 91 -3.38 -3.46 1.05
N VAL A 92 -3.41 -3.90 2.31
CA VAL A 92 -3.96 -3.10 3.43
C VAL A 92 -3.15 -1.83 3.64
N THR A 93 -1.82 -1.91 3.62
CA THR A 93 -0.95 -0.74 3.76
C THR A 93 -1.21 0.28 2.66
N THR A 94 -1.26 -0.16 1.39
CA THR A 94 -1.53 0.74 0.26
C THR A 94 -2.94 1.37 0.37
N ILE A 95 -3.96 0.60 0.79
CA ILE A 95 -5.29 1.17 1.04
C ILE A 95 -5.22 2.27 2.11
N VAL A 96 -4.55 2.02 3.23
CA VAL A 96 -4.46 2.97 4.35
C VAL A 96 -3.69 4.24 3.96
N GLU A 97 -2.65 4.11 3.12
CA GLU A 97 -1.88 5.25 2.60
C GLU A 97 -2.70 6.14 1.65
N GLU A 98 -3.59 5.54 0.86
CA GLU A 98 -4.46 6.25 -0.10
C GLU A 98 -5.76 6.77 0.53
N LEU A 99 -6.08 6.35 1.74
CA LEU A 99 -7.36 6.64 2.39
C LEU A 99 -7.36 8.04 3.01
N ASP A 100 -8.30 8.87 2.58
CA ASP A 100 -8.61 10.12 3.25
C ASP A 100 -9.51 9.88 4.48
N ALA A 101 -9.26 10.62 5.57
CA ALA A 101 -10.15 10.63 6.71
C ALA A 101 -11.37 11.51 6.41
N ASP A 102 -12.35 10.97 5.73
CA ASP A 102 -13.63 11.60 5.48
C ASP A 102 -14.81 10.81 6.12
N ALA A 103 -16.00 11.37 6.06
CA ALA A 103 -17.18 10.75 6.68
C ALA A 103 -17.58 9.41 6.05
N HIS A 104 -17.30 9.24 4.75
CA HIS A 104 -17.58 8.00 4.01
C HIS A 104 -16.64 6.89 4.49
N ASN A 105 -15.34 7.12 4.44
CA ASN A 105 -14.32 6.18 4.87
C ASN A 105 -14.44 5.84 6.37
N MET A 106 -14.69 6.84 7.23
CA MET A 106 -14.95 6.59 8.65
C MET A 106 -16.15 5.68 8.89
N ARG A 107 -17.20 5.78 8.08
CA ARG A 107 -18.36 4.90 8.18
C ARG A 107 -18.06 3.48 7.74
N HIS A 108 -17.19 3.29 6.76
CA HIS A 108 -16.76 1.96 6.32
C HIS A 108 -15.85 1.29 7.33
N ILE A 109 -14.89 2.02 7.90
CA ILE A 109 -13.96 1.50 8.92
C ILE A 109 -14.72 1.16 10.23
N PHE A 110 -15.68 2.01 10.59
CA PHE A 110 -16.50 1.86 11.82
C PHE A 110 -17.98 1.80 11.46
N PRO A 111 -18.52 0.68 10.97
CA PRO A 111 -19.93 0.58 10.63
C PRO A 111 -20.84 0.94 11.81
N TYR A 112 -21.96 1.63 11.55
CA TYR A 112 -22.89 2.09 12.59
C TYR A 112 -23.35 0.95 13.51
N ASP A 113 -23.74 -0.18 12.93
CA ASP A 113 -24.22 -1.33 13.69
C ASP A 113 -23.13 -1.91 14.61
N TYR A 114 -21.86 -1.88 14.16
CA TYR A 114 -20.72 -2.26 14.98
C TYR A 114 -20.59 -1.32 16.19
N LEU A 115 -20.61 0.01 15.98
CA LEU A 115 -20.50 1.00 17.06
C LEU A 115 -21.66 0.92 18.04
N VAL A 116 -22.86 0.61 17.57
CA VAL A 116 -24.02 0.35 18.44
C VAL A 116 -23.80 -0.92 19.26
N GLY A 117 -23.33 -2.00 18.63
CA GLY A 117 -23.02 -3.26 19.29
C GLY A 117 -21.94 -3.13 20.37
N GLN A 118 -20.98 -2.21 20.19
CA GLN A 118 -19.95 -1.88 21.18
C GLN A 118 -20.42 -0.87 22.25
N GLY A 119 -21.64 -0.37 22.16
CA GLY A 119 -22.17 0.63 23.11
C GLY A 119 -21.57 2.04 22.94
N VAL A 120 -20.88 2.30 21.83
CA VAL A 120 -20.28 3.60 21.53
C VAL A 120 -21.33 4.58 21.04
N LEU A 121 -22.31 4.12 20.26
CA LEU A 121 -23.43 4.90 19.76
C LEU A 121 -24.77 4.33 20.22
N PRO A 122 -25.79 5.19 20.44
CA PRO A 122 -27.14 4.72 20.70
C PRO A 122 -27.74 4.12 19.43
N ALA A 123 -28.60 3.11 19.60
CA ALA A 123 -29.42 2.58 18.52
C ALA A 123 -30.46 3.62 18.05
N GLY A 124 -30.83 3.57 16.77
CA GLY A 124 -31.92 4.37 16.22
C GLY A 124 -31.56 5.78 15.77
N LEU A 125 -30.26 6.09 15.63
CA LEU A 125 -29.85 7.35 14.99
C LEU A 125 -30.32 7.38 13.53
N ASP A 126 -30.95 8.48 13.15
CA ASP A 126 -31.32 8.72 11.76
C ASP A 126 -30.10 9.01 10.87
N ARG A 127 -30.31 9.02 9.54
CA ARG A 127 -29.23 9.24 8.56
C ARG A 127 -28.50 10.57 8.76
N SER A 128 -29.20 11.62 9.17
CA SER A 128 -28.61 12.94 9.40
C SER A 128 -27.70 12.93 10.61
N GLN A 129 -28.15 12.29 11.70
CA GLN A 129 -27.37 12.13 12.92
C GLN A 129 -26.13 11.25 12.71
N GLN A 130 -26.26 10.14 11.96
CA GLN A 130 -25.13 9.31 11.58
C GLN A 130 -24.12 10.10 10.73
N LYS A 131 -24.59 10.85 9.73
CA LYS A 131 -23.71 11.70 8.90
C LYS A 131 -22.99 12.74 9.76
N ALA A 132 -23.68 13.41 10.67
CA ALA A 132 -23.07 14.39 11.56
C ALA A 132 -21.98 13.76 12.46
N PHE A 133 -22.24 12.56 12.99
CA PHE A 133 -21.25 11.81 13.75
C PHE A 133 -20.00 11.51 12.95
N TYR A 134 -20.13 10.91 11.75
CA TYR A 134 -18.97 10.55 10.93
C TYR A 134 -18.20 11.77 10.41
N THR A 135 -18.90 12.86 10.09
CA THR A 135 -18.23 14.12 9.75
C THR A 135 -17.41 14.67 10.94
N CYS A 136 -17.95 14.59 12.14
CA CYS A 136 -17.24 15.01 13.36
C CYS A 136 -16.04 14.08 13.64
N LEU A 137 -16.21 12.75 13.48
CA LEU A 137 -15.16 11.77 13.67
C LEU A 137 -14.00 12.03 12.70
N ALA A 138 -14.29 12.16 11.41
CA ALA A 138 -13.31 12.48 10.38
C ALA A 138 -12.55 13.79 10.69
N GLY A 139 -13.27 14.83 11.10
CA GLY A 139 -12.64 16.09 11.52
C GLY A 139 -11.69 15.94 12.70
N LYS A 140 -12.02 15.08 13.67
CA LYS A 140 -11.14 14.81 14.83
C LYS A 140 -9.92 13.97 14.44
N VAL A 141 -10.09 12.98 13.57
CA VAL A 141 -8.98 12.18 13.03
C VAL A 141 -8.00 13.10 12.31
N ASN A 142 -8.46 13.92 11.37
CA ASN A 142 -7.63 14.87 10.63
C ASN A 142 -6.96 15.94 11.52
N ALA A 143 -7.56 16.30 12.63
CA ALA A 143 -6.96 17.25 13.59
C ALA A 143 -5.88 16.60 14.48
N THR A 144 -5.89 15.28 14.61
CA THR A 144 -5.00 14.54 15.53
C THR A 144 -3.89 13.83 14.78
N TYR A 145 -4.17 13.32 13.60
CA TYR A 145 -3.27 12.50 12.79
C TYR A 145 -3.03 13.14 11.42
N SER A 146 -1.80 13.09 10.93
CA SER A 146 -1.45 13.64 9.62
C SER A 146 -1.82 12.71 8.47
N THR A 147 -1.93 11.41 8.75
CA THR A 147 -2.30 10.36 7.78
C THR A 147 -3.18 9.32 8.45
N MET A 148 -3.93 8.55 7.66
CA MET A 148 -4.72 7.42 8.16
C MET A 148 -3.84 6.29 8.70
N GLU A 149 -2.61 6.15 8.22
CA GLU A 149 -1.64 5.19 8.73
C GLU A 149 -1.30 5.44 10.22
N GLN A 150 -1.33 6.71 10.66
CA GLN A 150 -1.07 7.09 12.05
C GLN A 150 -2.29 6.87 12.97
N PHE A 151 -3.48 6.78 12.40
CA PHE A 151 -4.74 6.53 13.11
C PHE A 151 -4.97 5.04 13.33
#